data_12cc4efbcb2f469d763e80b3d2b3f568
#
_entry.id   12cc4efbcb2f469d763e80b3d2b3f568
#
_cell.length_a   1.000
_cell.length_b   1.000
_cell.length_c   1.000
_cell.angle_alpha   90.00
_cell.angle_beta   90.00
_cell.angle_gamma   90.00
#
_symmetry.space_group_name_H-M   'P 1'
#
loop_
_entity.id
_entity.type
_entity.pdbx_description
1 polymer ?
#
loop_
_entity_poly.entity_id
_entity_poly.type
_entity_poly.pdbx_seq_one_letter_code
_entity_poly.pdbx_strand_id
1 'polypeptide(L)'
;KNASGKAASNTVSGAGKHGVLVTDHCGSVALSSNKISNSKQNGICVSNYSSSVSVNSNSISGSGKSGISVSSHSKASLKDNAVNGSKSAAVSKSADSSISLPRVSGLSVNSVNNTDIQISFSGRSTNKCGYEIYRKTGAKGKYSAVGTTAKGKFTDGSFKANTDYYYK
;
A
#
# COMPACT_ATOMS: atom_id res chain seq x y z
N LYS A 1 6.04 27.91 -1.43
CA LYS A 1 4.62 27.95 -1.88
C LYS A 1 4.20 26.51 -2.14
N ASN A 2 3.14 26.06 -1.49
CA ASN A 2 2.60 24.71 -1.72
C ASN A 2 1.95 24.65 -3.11
N ALA A 3 2.57 23.93 -4.05
CA ALA A 3 1.97 23.67 -5.34
C ALA A 3 0.83 22.63 -5.18
N SER A 4 -0.23 22.79 -5.92
CA SER A 4 -1.34 21.84 -6.01
C SER A 4 -1.64 21.52 -7.47
N GLY A 5 -2.22 20.36 -7.73
CA GLY A 5 -2.52 19.99 -9.10
C GLY A 5 -3.13 18.60 -9.25
N LYS A 6 -3.53 18.30 -10.47
CA LYS A 6 -4.09 16.99 -10.85
C LYS A 6 -3.43 16.50 -12.13
N ALA A 7 -3.01 15.23 -12.13
CA ALA A 7 -2.63 14.52 -13.34
C ALA A 7 -3.49 13.25 -13.45
N ALA A 8 -4.31 13.16 -14.46
CA ALA A 8 -5.25 12.08 -14.64
C ALA A 8 -5.25 11.52 -16.06
N SER A 9 -5.41 10.21 -16.18
CA SER A 9 -5.56 9.50 -17.47
C SER A 9 -4.40 9.70 -18.45
N ASN A 10 -3.19 9.97 -17.94
CA ASN A 10 -1.99 10.11 -18.77
C ASN A 10 -1.32 8.75 -18.97
N THR A 11 -0.60 8.63 -20.09
CA THR A 11 0.30 7.51 -20.36
C THR A 11 1.75 7.99 -20.34
N VAL A 12 2.57 7.37 -19.47
CA VAL A 12 4.01 7.64 -19.36
C VAL A 12 4.76 6.33 -19.56
N SER A 13 5.69 6.31 -20.50
CA SER A 13 6.50 5.12 -20.80
C SER A 13 7.97 5.45 -20.95
N GLY A 14 8.84 4.56 -20.46
CA GLY A 14 10.28 4.66 -20.67
C GLY A 14 10.97 5.83 -19.97
N ALA A 15 10.41 6.36 -18.89
CA ALA A 15 10.97 7.50 -18.18
C ALA A 15 12.41 7.22 -17.70
N GLY A 16 13.35 8.13 -17.98
CA GLY A 16 14.78 8.01 -17.62
C GLY A 16 15.05 8.04 -16.11
N LYS A 17 14.11 8.49 -15.29
CA LYS A 17 14.11 8.44 -13.82
C LYS A 17 12.75 7.91 -13.34
N HIS A 18 11.96 8.75 -12.67
CA HIS A 18 10.62 8.42 -12.21
C HIS A 18 9.60 8.63 -13.35
N GLY A 19 8.56 7.81 -13.39
CA GLY A 19 7.44 8.02 -14.32
C GLY A 19 6.68 9.30 -13.96
N VAL A 20 6.35 9.46 -12.67
CA VAL A 20 5.80 10.71 -12.11
C VAL A 20 6.57 11.06 -10.84
N LEU A 21 6.93 12.32 -10.69
CA LEU A 21 7.59 12.86 -9.50
C LEU A 21 6.74 13.99 -8.92
N VAL A 22 6.40 13.84 -7.63
CA VAL A 22 5.80 14.88 -6.78
C VAL A 22 6.82 15.21 -5.71
N THR A 23 7.32 16.44 -5.68
CA THR A 23 8.44 16.82 -4.81
C THR A 23 8.35 18.29 -4.36
N ASP A 24 9.19 18.64 -3.37
CA ASP A 24 9.42 20.03 -2.94
C ASP A 24 8.18 20.73 -2.40
N HIS A 25 7.68 20.22 -1.28
CA HIS A 25 6.59 20.84 -0.53
C HIS A 25 5.29 20.97 -1.35
N CYS A 26 5.04 20.06 -2.29
CA CYS A 26 3.73 19.99 -2.93
C CYS A 26 2.63 19.75 -1.90
N GLY A 27 1.57 20.54 -1.97
CA GLY A 27 0.40 20.41 -1.11
C GLY A 27 -0.59 19.37 -1.65
N SER A 28 -1.74 19.81 -2.11
CA SER A 28 -2.80 18.93 -2.59
C SER A 28 -2.56 18.50 -4.04
N VAL A 29 -1.99 17.30 -4.24
CA VAL A 29 -1.77 16.71 -5.57
C VAL A 29 -2.58 15.44 -5.73
N ALA A 30 -3.29 15.32 -6.86
CA ALA A 30 -4.04 14.12 -7.22
C ALA A 30 -3.48 13.45 -8.47
N LEU A 31 -3.07 12.18 -8.35
CA LEU A 31 -2.63 11.33 -9.45
C LEU A 31 -3.64 10.21 -9.62
N SER A 32 -4.40 10.21 -10.73
CA SER A 32 -5.48 9.23 -10.91
C SER A 32 -5.53 8.64 -12.32
N SER A 33 -5.80 7.33 -12.39
CA SER A 33 -6.02 6.61 -13.67
C SER A 33 -4.88 6.75 -14.69
N ASN A 34 -3.65 7.01 -14.23
CA ASN A 34 -2.50 7.09 -15.12
C ASN A 34 -1.95 5.68 -15.40
N LYS A 35 -1.47 5.48 -16.63
CA LYS A 35 -0.73 4.29 -17.05
C LYS A 35 0.76 4.64 -17.13
N ILE A 36 1.56 4.01 -16.26
CA ILE A 36 3.00 4.30 -16.13
C ILE A 36 3.76 3.00 -16.35
N SER A 37 4.73 3.01 -17.27
CA SER A 37 5.48 1.80 -17.59
C SER A 37 6.97 2.06 -17.81
N ASN A 38 7.81 1.06 -17.48
CA ASN A 38 9.23 1.02 -17.79
C ASN A 38 10.03 2.24 -17.32
N SER A 39 9.72 2.76 -16.14
CA SER A 39 10.50 3.84 -15.53
C SER A 39 11.82 3.29 -15.01
N LYS A 40 12.96 3.95 -15.27
CA LYS A 40 14.28 3.49 -14.79
C LYS A 40 14.42 3.50 -13.27
N GLN A 41 13.65 4.30 -12.57
CA GLN A 41 13.59 4.31 -11.11
C GLN A 41 12.17 3.93 -10.63
N ASN A 42 11.50 4.78 -9.84
CA ASN A 42 10.16 4.48 -9.36
C ASN A 42 9.10 4.82 -10.44
N GLY A 43 8.00 4.10 -10.44
CA GLY A 43 6.84 4.47 -11.27
C GLY A 43 6.29 5.82 -10.83
N ILE A 44 5.90 5.94 -9.56
CA ILE A 44 5.52 7.21 -8.92
C ILE A 44 6.44 7.44 -7.73
N CYS A 45 6.96 8.65 -7.60
CA CYS A 45 7.76 9.08 -6.44
C CYS A 45 7.12 10.33 -5.81
N VAL A 46 6.88 10.26 -4.51
CA VAL A 46 6.42 11.38 -3.67
C VAL A 46 7.51 11.64 -2.64
N SER A 47 8.08 12.84 -2.64
CA SER A 47 9.26 13.15 -1.81
C SER A 47 9.32 14.61 -1.36
N ASN A 48 10.31 14.92 -0.51
CA ASN A 48 10.66 16.26 -0.05
C ASN A 48 9.48 17.04 0.51
N TYR A 49 8.96 16.54 1.66
CA TYR A 49 7.90 17.21 2.43
C TYR A 49 6.58 17.42 1.66
N SER A 50 6.35 16.66 0.57
CA SER A 50 5.07 16.71 -0.13
C SER A 50 3.98 16.04 0.72
N SER A 51 2.87 16.72 0.91
CA SER A 51 1.77 16.28 1.78
C SER A 51 0.44 16.30 1.03
N SER A 52 -0.56 15.59 1.56
CA SER A 52 -1.90 15.52 0.95
C SER A 52 -1.89 15.03 -0.51
N VAL A 53 -0.97 14.12 -0.84
CA VAL A 53 -0.87 13.52 -2.18
C VAL A 53 -1.80 12.32 -2.25
N SER A 54 -2.72 12.31 -3.20
CA SER A 54 -3.59 11.16 -3.49
C SER A 54 -3.13 10.44 -4.76
N VAL A 55 -2.94 9.14 -4.66
CA VAL A 55 -2.49 8.27 -5.77
C VAL A 55 -3.51 7.17 -5.93
N ASN A 56 -4.43 7.30 -6.90
CA ASN A 56 -5.61 6.45 -7.01
C ASN A 56 -5.76 5.84 -8.40
N SER A 57 -6.10 4.56 -8.44
CA SER A 57 -6.46 3.85 -9.69
C SER A 57 -5.39 3.92 -10.80
N ASN A 58 -4.10 4.07 -10.45
CA ASN A 58 -3.04 4.08 -11.45
C ASN A 58 -2.60 2.64 -11.78
N SER A 59 -2.22 2.42 -13.04
CA SER A 59 -1.61 1.18 -13.51
C SER A 59 -0.11 1.41 -13.71
N ILE A 60 0.72 0.72 -12.93
CA ILE A 60 2.17 0.92 -12.90
C ILE A 60 2.86 -0.41 -13.18
N SER A 61 3.80 -0.43 -14.13
CA SER A 61 4.50 -1.67 -14.50
C SER A 61 5.97 -1.43 -14.85
N GLY A 62 6.80 -2.45 -14.61
CA GLY A 62 8.20 -2.46 -15.04
C GLY A 62 9.08 -1.36 -14.42
N SER A 63 8.83 -0.98 -13.17
CA SER A 63 9.66 0.04 -12.50
C SER A 63 11.02 -0.52 -12.11
N GLY A 64 12.09 0.19 -12.41
CA GLY A 64 13.47 -0.20 -12.09
C GLY A 64 13.81 -0.17 -10.60
N LYS A 65 12.98 0.47 -9.78
CA LYS A 65 12.96 0.41 -8.32
C LYS A 65 11.54 0.06 -7.86
N SER A 66 10.93 0.84 -6.99
CA SER A 66 9.56 0.60 -6.50
C SER A 66 8.51 1.10 -7.49
N GLY A 67 7.33 0.49 -7.49
CA GLY A 67 6.19 1.00 -8.23
C GLY A 67 5.77 2.37 -7.73
N ILE A 68 5.50 2.48 -6.43
CA ILE A 68 5.21 3.74 -5.74
C ILE A 68 6.20 3.88 -4.58
N SER A 69 6.83 5.05 -4.46
CA SER A 69 7.74 5.38 -3.37
C SER A 69 7.30 6.68 -2.69
N VAL A 70 7.26 6.68 -1.34
CA VAL A 70 6.98 7.87 -0.53
C VAL A 70 8.13 8.06 0.45
N SER A 71 8.83 9.19 0.37
CA SER A 71 10.07 9.42 1.13
C SER A 71 10.23 10.86 1.57
N SER A 72 11.25 11.09 2.40
CA SER A 72 11.68 12.43 2.82
C SER A 72 10.53 13.26 3.41
N HIS A 73 9.98 12.77 4.53
CA HIS A 73 8.92 13.42 5.32
C HIS A 73 7.59 13.63 4.56
N SER A 74 7.35 12.85 3.51
CA SER A 74 6.16 13.01 2.66
C SER A 74 4.99 12.14 3.11
N LYS A 75 3.77 12.53 2.70
CA LYS A 75 2.52 11.83 3.03
C LYS A 75 1.71 11.57 1.77
N ALA A 76 1.27 10.35 1.58
CA ALA A 76 0.40 9.99 0.47
C ALA A 76 -0.73 9.05 0.91
N SER A 77 -1.90 9.19 0.28
CA SER A 77 -2.98 8.21 0.34
C SER A 77 -3.00 7.40 -0.94
N LEU A 78 -3.01 6.08 -0.82
CA LEU A 78 -3.02 5.17 -1.96
C LEU A 78 -4.33 4.39 -1.99
N LYS A 79 -4.97 4.36 -3.16
CA LYS A 79 -6.20 3.59 -3.36
C LYS A 79 -6.24 3.00 -4.76
N ASP A 80 -6.62 1.72 -4.87
CA ASP A 80 -6.94 1.06 -6.15
C ASP A 80 -5.82 1.08 -7.22
N ASN A 81 -4.54 1.18 -6.82
CA ASN A 81 -3.43 1.14 -7.76
C ASN A 81 -3.04 -0.30 -8.11
N ALA A 82 -2.84 -0.58 -9.38
CA ALA A 82 -2.26 -1.84 -9.85
C ALA A 82 -0.76 -1.67 -10.10
N VAL A 83 0.08 -2.41 -9.39
CA VAL A 83 1.54 -2.36 -9.52
C VAL A 83 2.07 -3.74 -9.85
N ASN A 84 2.80 -3.86 -10.96
CA ASN A 84 3.37 -5.12 -11.43
C ASN A 84 4.83 -4.95 -11.88
N GLY A 85 5.65 -5.98 -11.68
CA GLY A 85 7.00 -6.05 -12.24
C GLY A 85 7.97 -4.97 -11.76
N SER A 86 7.80 -4.47 -10.54
CA SER A 86 8.77 -3.58 -9.92
C SER A 86 9.98 -4.37 -9.42
N LYS A 87 11.21 -3.89 -9.65
CA LYS A 87 12.43 -4.61 -9.25
C LYS A 87 12.66 -4.65 -7.73
N SER A 88 12.18 -3.65 -6.99
CA SER A 88 12.30 -3.63 -5.53
C SER A 88 10.96 -4.01 -4.89
N ALA A 89 10.09 -3.05 -4.64
CA ALA A 89 8.80 -3.26 -3.99
C ALA A 89 7.67 -2.68 -4.82
N ALA A 90 6.47 -3.23 -4.69
CA ALA A 90 5.29 -2.60 -5.28
C ALA A 90 5.08 -1.19 -4.67
N VAL A 91 5.17 -1.10 -3.34
CA VAL A 91 5.08 0.16 -2.60
C VAL A 91 6.22 0.20 -1.57
N SER A 92 6.91 1.33 -1.47
CA SER A 92 7.93 1.59 -0.46
C SER A 92 7.72 2.94 0.23
N LYS A 93 8.14 3.03 1.49
CA LYS A 93 8.21 4.31 2.21
C LYS A 93 9.46 4.39 3.07
N SER A 94 9.98 5.59 3.32
CA SER A 94 10.98 5.83 4.35
C SER A 94 10.35 5.90 5.75
N ALA A 95 11.18 5.75 6.79
CA ALA A 95 10.71 5.73 8.19
C ALA A 95 9.98 7.03 8.59
N ASP A 96 10.44 8.16 8.06
CA ASP A 96 9.95 9.51 8.30
C ASP A 96 8.72 9.90 7.47
N SER A 97 8.24 8.99 6.64
CA SER A 97 7.12 9.24 5.73
C SER A 97 5.91 8.36 6.06
N SER A 98 4.74 8.75 5.60
CA SER A 98 3.50 8.01 5.87
C SER A 98 2.71 7.70 4.61
N ILE A 99 2.11 6.50 4.60
CA ILE A 99 1.16 6.06 3.58
C ILE A 99 -0.15 5.71 4.27
N SER A 100 -1.24 6.29 3.81
CA SER A 100 -2.59 5.89 4.19
C SER A 100 -3.16 4.95 3.14
N LEU A 101 -3.64 3.79 3.57
CA LEU A 101 -4.32 2.80 2.73
C LEU A 101 -5.80 2.71 3.14
N PRO A 102 -6.70 2.36 2.22
CA PRO A 102 -8.09 2.05 2.56
C PRO A 102 -8.14 0.94 3.59
N ARG A 103 -9.02 1.07 4.56
CA ARG A 103 -9.28 -0.01 5.51
C ARG A 103 -10.04 -1.14 4.82
N VAL A 104 -9.73 -2.38 5.19
CA VAL A 104 -10.59 -3.52 4.87
C VAL A 104 -11.91 -3.39 5.64
N SER A 105 -12.98 -3.92 5.07
CA SER A 105 -14.30 -3.99 5.70
C SER A 105 -14.71 -5.46 5.86
N GLY A 106 -15.72 -5.71 6.69
CA GLY A 106 -16.26 -7.05 6.86
C GLY A 106 -15.23 -8.05 7.39
N LEU A 107 -14.35 -7.62 8.30
CA LEU A 107 -13.41 -8.51 8.96
C LEU A 107 -14.21 -9.50 9.82
N SER A 108 -14.07 -10.78 9.52
CA SER A 108 -14.60 -11.87 10.33
C SER A 108 -13.48 -12.84 10.69
N VAL A 109 -13.58 -13.40 11.87
CA VAL A 109 -12.63 -14.36 12.42
C VAL A 109 -13.42 -15.62 12.79
N ASN A 110 -13.09 -16.75 12.18
CA ASN A 110 -13.76 -18.01 12.43
C ASN A 110 -12.72 -19.09 12.79
N SER A 111 -13.01 -19.90 13.76
CA SER A 111 -12.26 -21.13 13.99
C SER A 111 -12.63 -22.13 12.87
N VAL A 112 -11.63 -22.66 12.19
CA VAL A 112 -11.84 -23.66 11.12
C VAL A 112 -11.73 -25.07 11.70
N ASN A 113 -10.84 -25.23 12.67
CA ASN A 113 -10.62 -26.46 13.43
C ASN A 113 -9.90 -26.09 14.73
N ASN A 114 -9.47 -27.08 15.49
CA ASN A 114 -8.77 -26.85 16.78
C ASN A 114 -7.34 -26.28 16.60
N THR A 115 -6.86 -26.12 15.38
CA THR A 115 -5.49 -25.70 15.07
C THR A 115 -5.40 -24.43 14.23
N ASP A 116 -6.50 -23.99 13.62
CA ASP A 116 -6.48 -22.90 12.65
C ASP A 116 -7.58 -21.87 12.89
N ILE A 117 -7.20 -20.63 12.85
CA ILE A 117 -8.11 -19.47 12.80
C ILE A 117 -8.12 -18.91 11.39
N GLN A 118 -9.27 -18.86 10.76
CA GLN A 118 -9.44 -18.21 9.47
C GLN A 118 -9.92 -16.79 9.64
N ILE A 119 -9.17 -15.86 9.12
CA ILE A 119 -9.52 -14.46 8.99
C ILE A 119 -10.03 -14.23 7.58
N SER A 120 -11.27 -13.79 7.45
CA SER A 120 -11.88 -13.40 6.18
C SER A 120 -12.23 -11.92 6.21
N PHE A 121 -12.08 -11.25 5.10
CA PHE A 121 -12.42 -9.84 4.98
C PHE A 121 -12.89 -9.53 3.57
N SER A 122 -13.85 -8.62 3.47
CA SER A 122 -14.26 -8.01 2.24
C SER A 122 -13.67 -6.60 2.19
N GLY A 123 -12.97 -6.31 1.17
CA GLY A 123 -12.42 -4.99 0.98
C GLY A 123 -11.86 -4.92 -0.43
N ARG A 124 -12.18 -3.87 -1.12
CA ARG A 124 -11.58 -3.60 -2.41
C ARG A 124 -10.16 -3.08 -2.19
N SER A 125 -9.21 -3.95 -1.86
CA SER A 125 -7.87 -3.64 -2.29
C SER A 125 -7.74 -4.17 -3.72
N THR A 126 -8.00 -3.34 -4.66
CA THR A 126 -7.57 -3.54 -6.04
C THR A 126 -6.07 -3.26 -6.20
N ASN A 127 -5.42 -2.86 -5.13
CA ASN A 127 -3.97 -2.93 -5.02
C ASN A 127 -3.59 -4.41 -5.00
N LYS A 128 -3.14 -4.95 -6.13
CA LYS A 128 -2.64 -6.33 -6.24
C LYS A 128 -1.40 -6.60 -5.37
N CYS A 129 -1.07 -5.70 -4.46
CA CYS A 129 0.02 -5.81 -3.51
C CYS A 129 -0.28 -6.73 -2.32
N GLY A 130 -1.55 -7.18 -2.18
CA GLY A 130 -1.96 -8.04 -1.08
C GLY A 130 -2.24 -7.29 0.23
N TYR A 131 -2.36 -8.06 1.29
CA TYR A 131 -2.68 -7.60 2.64
C TYR A 131 -1.64 -8.14 3.60
N GLU A 132 -1.26 -7.35 4.57
CA GLU A 132 -0.47 -7.77 5.72
C GLU A 132 -1.40 -7.93 6.92
N ILE A 133 -1.33 -9.08 7.56
CA ILE A 133 -2.18 -9.44 8.69
C ILE A 133 -1.39 -9.23 9.98
N TYR A 134 -1.96 -8.47 10.89
CA TYR A 134 -1.42 -8.23 12.20
C TYR A 134 -2.27 -8.88 13.28
N ARG A 135 -1.64 -9.45 14.28
CA ARG A 135 -2.25 -10.07 15.45
C ARG A 135 -1.69 -9.48 16.73
N LYS A 136 -2.52 -9.35 17.74
CA LYS A 136 -2.09 -9.13 19.13
C LYS A 136 -2.73 -10.14 20.07
N THR A 137 -2.08 -10.44 21.16
CA THR A 137 -2.58 -11.30 22.24
C THR A 137 -3.13 -10.42 23.36
N GLY A 138 -4.38 -10.67 23.75
CA GLY A 138 -5.09 -9.92 24.76
C GLY A 138 -5.40 -8.45 24.35
N ALA A 139 -6.32 -7.81 25.07
CA ALA A 139 -6.80 -6.47 24.72
C ALA A 139 -5.69 -5.40 24.74
N LYS A 140 -4.73 -5.51 25.65
CA LYS A 140 -3.62 -4.55 25.81
C LYS A 140 -2.34 -4.92 25.06
N GLY A 141 -2.31 -6.06 24.34
CA GLY A 141 -1.16 -6.52 23.58
C GLY A 141 -0.77 -5.60 22.43
N LYS A 142 0.46 -5.69 21.97
CA LYS A 142 0.95 -4.98 20.77
C LYS A 142 0.70 -5.81 19.53
N TYR A 143 0.31 -5.16 18.45
CA TYR A 143 0.17 -5.82 17.15
C TYR A 143 1.53 -6.15 16.53
N SER A 144 1.69 -7.38 16.06
CA SER A 144 2.82 -7.86 15.27
C SER A 144 2.30 -8.50 13.98
N ALA A 145 3.06 -8.39 12.90
CA ALA A 145 2.73 -9.05 11.65
C ALA A 145 2.80 -10.57 11.80
N VAL A 146 1.79 -11.28 11.31
CA VAL A 146 1.70 -12.75 11.34
C VAL A 146 1.69 -13.36 9.95
N GLY A 147 1.53 -12.57 8.92
CA GLY A 147 1.63 -13.02 7.54
C GLY A 147 1.05 -12.07 6.52
N THR A 148 1.09 -12.50 5.28
CA THR A 148 0.56 -11.75 4.13
C THR A 148 -0.35 -12.63 3.30
N THR A 149 -1.32 -12.03 2.61
CA THR A 149 -2.17 -12.73 1.64
C THR A 149 -2.55 -11.82 0.49
N ALA A 150 -2.63 -12.36 -0.71
CA ALA A 150 -3.18 -11.65 -1.87
C ALA A 150 -4.70 -11.84 -2.03
N LYS A 151 -5.31 -12.66 -1.16
CA LYS A 151 -6.74 -13.00 -1.19
C LYS A 151 -7.44 -12.39 0.02
N GLY A 152 -8.77 -12.28 -0.05
CA GLY A 152 -9.62 -11.81 1.06
C GLY A 152 -9.72 -12.79 2.24
N LYS A 153 -8.76 -13.69 2.43
CA LYS A 153 -8.68 -14.60 3.57
C LYS A 153 -7.24 -15.00 3.90
N PHE A 154 -7.00 -15.26 5.18
CA PHE A 154 -5.72 -15.71 5.72
C PHE A 154 -5.99 -16.77 6.79
N THR A 155 -5.16 -17.79 6.88
CA THR A 155 -5.22 -18.82 7.92
C THR A 155 -4.04 -18.62 8.86
N ASP A 156 -4.32 -18.45 10.15
CA ASP A 156 -3.32 -18.38 11.21
C ASP A 156 -3.31 -19.72 11.95
N GLY A 157 -2.28 -20.53 11.72
CA GLY A 157 -2.03 -21.81 12.39
C GLY A 157 -1.12 -21.69 13.62
N SER A 158 -0.82 -20.48 14.06
CA SER A 158 0.14 -20.24 15.17
C SER A 158 -0.52 -19.70 16.44
N PHE A 159 -1.74 -20.12 16.73
CA PHE A 159 -2.43 -19.69 17.95
C PHE A 159 -2.29 -20.71 19.10
N LYS A 160 -2.55 -20.25 20.32
CA LYS A 160 -2.63 -21.09 21.53
C LYS A 160 -4.08 -21.15 21.98
N ALA A 161 -4.52 -22.31 22.42
CA ALA A 161 -5.84 -22.49 23.00
C ALA A 161 -6.04 -21.58 24.23
N ASN A 162 -7.27 -21.24 24.54
CA ASN A 162 -7.66 -20.38 25.66
C ASN A 162 -6.97 -19.03 25.71
N THR A 163 -6.74 -18.43 24.54
CA THR A 163 -6.05 -17.15 24.42
C THR A 163 -6.83 -16.23 23.49
N ASP A 164 -7.10 -15.00 23.94
CA ASP A 164 -7.78 -14.00 23.12
C ASP A 164 -6.82 -13.37 22.11
N TYR A 165 -7.19 -13.42 20.86
CA TYR A 165 -6.47 -12.78 19.76
C TYR A 165 -7.32 -11.72 19.07
N TYR A 166 -6.66 -10.64 18.68
CA TYR A 166 -7.25 -9.55 17.90
C TYR A 166 -6.47 -9.35 16.59
N TYR A 167 -7.18 -9.19 15.50
CA TYR A 167 -6.60 -9.06 14.16
C TYR A 167 -6.91 -7.71 13.52
N LYS A 168 -6.01 -7.25 12.65
CA LYS A 168 -6.22 -6.12 11.77
C LYS A 168 -5.44 -6.27 10.46
#